data_51182e22bba05053ac979a02cabd02ef
#
_entry.id   51182e22bba05053ac979a02cabd02ef
#
_cell.length_a   1.000
_cell.length_b   1.000
_cell.length_c   1.000
_cell.angle_alpha   90.00
_cell.angle_beta   90.00
_cell.angle_gamma   90.00
#
_symmetry.space_group_name_H-M   'P 1'
#
loop_
_entity.id
_entity.type
_entity.pdbx_description
1 polymer ?
#
loop_
_entity_poly.entity_id
_entity_poly.type
_entity_poly.pdbx_seq_one_letter_code
_entity_poly.pdbx_strand_id
1 'polypeptide(L)'
;MRGYTAFNNKLELARFAANMWLDRLTLSDPNKPFTVALSGGRIPKLFYQVVVELAKPSLFKNVHFFWSDERLVPPTDDESNFKLADKGLLGPLGISINQVHRVMAELGESEAIQVVTDKLKRFAFRNENGQPVFDLVFLGMGEDAHVASLFPGDAEALESDEVYRVVTGPKPPSRRVTLGYPALSAAREVWVLASGKGKAEALRSSIAEGSVTPLARVIQSREKTEILTDFTI
;
A
#
# COMPACT_ATOMS: atom_id res chain seq x y z
N MET A 1 -8.48 21.69 5.71
CA MET A 1 -7.02 21.52 5.92
C MET A 1 -6.74 20.04 5.83
N ARG A 2 -5.90 19.61 4.89
CA ARG A 2 -5.49 18.20 4.80
C ARG A 2 -4.55 17.91 5.96
N GLY A 3 -5.01 17.09 6.90
CA GLY A 3 -4.32 16.85 8.15
C GLY A 3 -3.50 15.57 8.16
N TYR A 4 -2.63 15.44 9.13
CA TYR A 4 -1.94 14.21 9.48
C TYR A 4 -2.05 14.00 10.99
N THR A 5 -1.89 12.75 11.43
CA THR A 5 -1.84 12.41 12.85
C THR A 5 -0.41 12.03 13.23
N ALA A 6 0.18 12.75 14.20
CA ALA A 6 1.52 12.49 14.67
C ALA A 6 1.51 11.75 16.01
N PHE A 7 2.39 10.77 16.15
CA PHE A 7 2.63 9.97 17.36
C PHE A 7 4.02 10.23 17.90
N ASN A 8 4.25 9.95 19.18
CA ASN A 8 5.55 10.22 19.83
C ASN A 8 6.67 9.32 19.28
N ASN A 9 6.33 8.14 18.76
CA ASN A 9 7.28 7.18 18.22
C ASN A 9 6.61 6.20 17.24
N LYS A 10 7.46 5.46 16.51
CA LYS A 10 7.03 4.49 15.50
C LYS A 10 6.18 3.34 16.04
N LEU A 11 6.33 2.97 17.33
CA LEU A 11 5.55 1.89 17.93
C LEU A 11 4.11 2.35 18.20
N GLU A 12 3.93 3.56 18.71
CA GLU A 12 2.59 4.15 18.90
C GLU A 12 1.87 4.31 17.55
N LEU A 13 2.56 4.79 16.51
CA LEU A 13 2.04 4.84 15.14
C LEU A 13 1.59 3.46 14.68
N ALA A 14 2.46 2.44 14.80
CA ALA A 14 2.16 1.08 14.36
C ALA A 14 0.99 0.47 15.13
N ARG A 15 0.90 0.67 16.45
CA ARG A 15 -0.22 0.19 17.28
C ARG A 15 -1.54 0.88 16.91
N PHE A 16 -1.50 2.18 16.70
CA PHE A 16 -2.71 2.91 16.27
C PHE A 16 -3.20 2.41 14.91
N ALA A 17 -2.31 2.32 13.92
CA ALA A 17 -2.66 1.81 12.60
C ALA A 17 -3.17 0.36 12.64
N ALA A 18 -2.57 -0.51 13.48
CA ALA A 18 -3.01 -1.88 13.66
C ALA A 18 -4.42 -1.95 14.25
N ASN A 19 -4.70 -1.22 15.33
CA ASN A 19 -6.04 -1.18 15.92
C ASN A 19 -7.07 -0.65 14.92
N MET A 20 -6.78 0.45 14.21
CA MET A 20 -7.67 0.96 13.16
C MET A 20 -7.98 -0.11 12.11
N TRP A 21 -6.99 -0.88 11.64
CA TRP A 21 -7.23 -1.91 10.64
C TRP A 21 -8.07 -3.06 11.20
N LEU A 22 -7.75 -3.54 12.40
CA LEU A 22 -8.53 -4.61 13.07
C LEU A 22 -9.99 -4.19 13.32
N ASP A 23 -10.21 -2.92 13.67
CA ASP A 23 -11.56 -2.35 13.81
C ASP A 23 -12.29 -2.33 12.45
N ARG A 24 -11.62 -1.94 11.35
CA ARG A 24 -12.19 -2.01 9.99
C ARG A 24 -12.59 -3.43 9.61
N LEU A 25 -11.73 -4.41 9.90
CA LEU A 25 -12.03 -5.81 9.63
C LEU A 25 -13.21 -6.32 10.47
N THR A 26 -13.31 -5.90 11.72
CA THR A 26 -14.42 -6.25 12.62
C THR A 26 -15.74 -5.68 12.11
N LEU A 27 -15.73 -4.50 11.51
CA LEU A 27 -16.92 -3.81 10.98
C LEU A 27 -17.25 -4.22 9.53
N SER A 28 -16.36 -4.94 8.85
CA SER A 28 -16.58 -5.40 7.48
C SER A 28 -17.60 -6.55 7.43
N ASP A 29 -18.28 -6.67 6.28
CA ASP A 29 -19.20 -7.78 6.04
C ASP A 29 -18.40 -9.10 5.94
N PRO A 30 -18.59 -10.05 6.85
CA PRO A 30 -17.81 -11.29 6.86
C PRO A 30 -18.10 -12.20 5.67
N ASN A 31 -19.12 -11.91 4.87
CA ASN A 31 -19.49 -12.68 3.67
C ASN A 31 -18.96 -12.07 2.37
N LYS A 32 -18.31 -10.92 2.44
CA LYS A 32 -17.72 -10.24 1.27
C LYS A 32 -16.21 -10.25 1.33
N PRO A 33 -15.52 -10.37 0.19
CA PRO A 33 -14.09 -10.16 0.14
C PRO A 33 -13.74 -8.76 0.64
N PHE A 34 -12.69 -8.66 1.46
CA PHE A 34 -12.04 -7.41 1.84
C PHE A 34 -10.68 -7.36 1.16
N THR A 35 -10.51 -6.43 0.25
CA THR A 35 -9.27 -6.32 -0.53
C THR A 35 -8.33 -5.31 0.08
N VAL A 36 -7.11 -5.73 0.40
CA VAL A 36 -6.07 -4.86 0.96
C VAL A 36 -4.80 -4.89 0.11
N ALA A 37 -4.23 -3.73 -0.17
CA ALA A 37 -2.89 -3.62 -0.75
C ALA A 37 -1.87 -3.31 0.35
N LEU A 38 -0.90 -4.20 0.53
CA LEU A 38 0.19 -4.08 1.49
C LEU A 38 1.35 -3.26 0.91
N SER A 39 2.20 -2.72 1.77
CA SER A 39 3.40 -1.98 1.40
C SER A 39 4.64 -2.61 2.02
N GLY A 40 5.81 -2.32 1.45
CA GLY A 40 7.11 -2.71 1.99
C GLY A 40 7.77 -1.63 2.85
N GLY A 41 8.93 -1.96 3.41
CA GLY A 41 9.78 -1.03 4.12
C GLY A 41 9.78 -1.19 5.65
N ARG A 42 10.48 -0.27 6.34
CA ARG A 42 10.77 -0.40 7.77
C ARG A 42 9.56 -0.25 8.68
N ILE A 43 8.67 0.71 8.39
CA ILE A 43 7.46 0.90 9.22
C ILE A 43 6.41 -0.17 8.96
N PRO A 44 6.14 -0.65 7.73
CA PRO A 44 5.30 -1.82 7.50
C PRO A 44 5.79 -3.07 8.24
N LYS A 45 7.10 -3.31 8.31
CA LYS A 45 7.66 -4.44 9.08
C LYS A 45 7.22 -4.40 10.56
N LEU A 46 7.33 -3.25 11.20
CA LEU A 46 6.89 -3.07 12.60
C LEU A 46 5.37 -3.18 12.72
N PHE A 47 4.64 -2.57 11.79
CA PHE A 47 3.19 -2.61 11.74
C PHE A 47 2.68 -4.06 11.64
N TYR A 48 3.27 -4.89 10.78
CA TYR A 48 2.91 -6.31 10.64
C TYR A 48 3.11 -7.09 11.93
N GLN A 49 4.23 -6.87 12.63
CA GLN A 49 4.50 -7.48 13.92
C GLN A 49 3.44 -7.13 14.96
N VAL A 50 3.06 -5.85 15.02
CA VAL A 50 2.00 -5.37 15.94
C VAL A 50 0.63 -5.95 15.56
N VAL A 51 0.31 -6.05 14.26
CA VAL A 51 -0.94 -6.70 13.83
C VAL A 51 -0.99 -8.16 14.30
N VAL A 52 0.09 -8.91 14.12
CA VAL A 52 0.18 -10.32 14.59
C VAL A 52 0.00 -10.42 16.11
N GLU A 53 0.58 -9.48 16.88
CA GLU A 53 0.44 -9.44 18.34
C GLU A 53 -1.01 -9.22 18.79
N LEU A 54 -1.76 -8.38 18.08
CA LEU A 54 -3.10 -7.92 18.49
C LEU A 54 -4.24 -8.71 17.86
N ALA A 55 -4.02 -9.30 16.70
CA ALA A 55 -5.07 -9.84 15.87
C ALA A 55 -5.56 -11.22 16.31
N LYS A 56 -6.85 -11.44 16.10
CA LYS A 56 -7.41 -12.81 16.03
C LYS A 56 -7.37 -13.27 14.59
N PRO A 57 -6.73 -14.43 14.25
CA PRO A 57 -6.62 -14.91 12.86
C PRO A 57 -7.97 -15.01 12.12
N SER A 58 -9.06 -15.27 12.85
CA SER A 58 -10.41 -15.35 12.29
C SER A 58 -10.89 -14.06 11.61
N LEU A 59 -10.35 -12.89 11.97
CA LEU A 59 -10.67 -11.61 11.34
C LEU A 59 -10.23 -11.54 9.86
N PHE A 60 -9.24 -12.36 9.48
CA PHE A 60 -8.68 -12.35 8.14
C PHE A 60 -9.30 -13.38 7.19
N LYS A 61 -10.35 -14.08 7.60
CA LYS A 61 -10.93 -15.20 6.84
C LYS A 61 -11.30 -14.84 5.38
N ASN A 62 -11.79 -13.62 5.15
CA ASN A 62 -12.18 -13.15 3.82
C ASN A 62 -11.33 -11.96 3.33
N VAL A 63 -10.14 -11.75 3.91
CA VAL A 63 -9.22 -10.72 3.48
C VAL A 63 -8.36 -11.25 2.33
N HIS A 64 -8.31 -10.51 1.22
CA HIS A 64 -7.49 -10.79 0.04
C HIS A 64 -6.35 -9.79 -0.05
N PHE A 65 -5.12 -10.30 0.00
CA PHE A 65 -3.90 -9.53 0.10
C PHE A 65 -3.26 -9.31 -1.27
N PHE A 66 -3.01 -8.05 -1.58
CA PHE A 66 -2.31 -7.54 -2.74
C PHE A 66 -1.14 -6.65 -2.27
N TRP A 67 -0.40 -6.07 -3.19
CA TRP A 67 0.70 -5.14 -2.87
C TRP A 67 0.51 -3.81 -3.60
N SER A 68 0.82 -2.70 -2.93
CA SER A 68 0.83 -1.36 -3.54
C SER A 68 1.98 -1.22 -4.55
N ASP A 69 3.10 -1.87 -4.26
CA ASP A 69 4.21 -2.05 -5.18
C ASP A 69 5.02 -3.30 -4.84
N GLU A 70 5.72 -3.83 -5.82
CA GLU A 70 6.65 -4.95 -5.64
C GLU A 70 7.88 -4.76 -6.51
N ARG A 71 9.01 -5.25 -6.01
CA ARG A 71 10.25 -5.31 -6.77
C ARG A 71 10.24 -6.56 -7.64
N LEU A 72 10.66 -6.42 -8.90
CA LEU A 72 10.76 -7.55 -9.83
C LEU A 72 12.01 -8.39 -9.52
N VAL A 73 11.94 -9.08 -8.38
CA VAL A 73 12.94 -10.01 -7.86
C VAL A 73 12.27 -11.33 -7.47
N PRO A 74 13.01 -12.41 -7.27
CA PRO A 74 12.43 -13.67 -6.77
C PRO A 74 11.66 -13.46 -5.45
N PRO A 75 10.58 -14.19 -5.19
CA PRO A 75 9.77 -14.02 -3.97
C PRO A 75 10.52 -14.38 -2.68
N THR A 76 11.71 -14.98 -2.80
CA THR A 76 12.61 -15.32 -1.68
C THR A 76 13.70 -14.27 -1.46
N ASP A 77 13.81 -13.26 -2.32
CA ASP A 77 14.79 -12.18 -2.21
C ASP A 77 14.50 -11.27 -1.01
N ASP A 78 15.54 -10.73 -0.37
CA ASP A 78 15.39 -9.84 0.79
C ASP A 78 14.74 -8.50 0.44
N GLU A 79 14.80 -8.10 -0.82
CA GLU A 79 14.16 -6.89 -1.35
C GLU A 79 12.67 -7.11 -1.72
N SER A 80 12.14 -8.35 -1.68
CA SER A 80 10.73 -8.62 -1.97
C SER A 80 9.82 -8.12 -0.86
N ASN A 81 8.84 -7.30 -1.24
CA ASN A 81 7.77 -6.86 -0.35
C ASN A 81 6.85 -8.02 0.05
N PHE A 82 6.66 -8.98 -0.86
CA PHE A 82 5.94 -10.23 -0.53
C PHE A 82 6.66 -10.99 0.58
N LYS A 83 7.98 -11.24 0.46
CA LYS A 83 8.75 -11.93 1.50
C LYS A 83 8.62 -11.26 2.87
N LEU A 84 8.68 -9.92 2.88
CA LEU A 84 8.51 -9.15 4.11
C LEU A 84 7.14 -9.41 4.75
N ALA A 85 6.07 -9.35 3.96
CA ALA A 85 4.71 -9.58 4.44
C ALA A 85 4.47 -11.04 4.82
N ASP A 86 5.00 -11.99 4.04
CA ASP A 86 4.87 -13.43 4.31
C ASP A 86 5.46 -13.78 5.67
N LYS A 87 6.70 -13.37 5.93
CA LYS A 87 7.38 -13.62 7.20
C LYS A 87 6.80 -12.84 8.39
N GLY A 88 6.35 -11.60 8.15
CA GLY A 88 5.95 -10.69 9.22
C GLY A 88 4.46 -10.69 9.55
N LEU A 89 3.60 -11.18 8.66
CA LEU A 89 2.14 -11.10 8.79
C LEU A 89 1.44 -12.39 8.36
N LEU A 90 1.61 -12.80 7.08
CA LEU A 90 0.76 -13.82 6.49
C LEU A 90 1.02 -15.21 7.09
N GLY A 91 2.28 -15.61 7.18
CA GLY A 91 2.68 -16.87 7.79
C GLY A 91 2.28 -16.97 9.27
N PRO A 92 2.65 -15.99 10.13
CA PRO A 92 2.27 -15.99 11.54
C PRO A 92 0.75 -16.04 11.80
N LEU A 93 -0.06 -15.41 10.92
CA LEU A 93 -1.53 -15.45 11.01
C LEU A 93 -2.16 -16.68 10.35
N GLY A 94 -1.36 -17.55 9.70
CA GLY A 94 -1.86 -18.71 8.99
C GLY A 94 -2.75 -18.38 7.80
N ILE A 95 -2.46 -17.29 7.08
CA ILE A 95 -3.25 -16.84 5.93
C ILE A 95 -3.15 -17.88 4.80
N SER A 96 -4.32 -18.27 4.26
CA SER A 96 -4.37 -19.21 3.13
C SER A 96 -3.73 -18.64 1.88
N ILE A 97 -2.99 -19.46 1.14
CA ILE A 97 -2.41 -19.08 -0.16
C ILE A 97 -3.47 -18.59 -1.17
N ASN A 98 -4.71 -19.05 -1.06
CA ASN A 98 -5.81 -18.60 -1.90
C ASN A 98 -6.24 -17.14 -1.66
N GLN A 99 -5.79 -16.55 -0.57
CA GLN A 99 -6.02 -15.15 -0.21
C GLN A 99 -4.85 -14.24 -0.57
N VAL A 100 -3.73 -14.82 -1.03
CA VAL A 100 -2.48 -14.10 -1.31
C VAL A 100 -2.29 -13.92 -2.81
N HIS A 101 -2.34 -12.69 -3.28
CA HIS A 101 -2.27 -12.32 -4.70
C HIS A 101 -1.05 -11.45 -4.96
N ARG A 102 0.14 -12.05 -4.83
CA ARG A 102 1.40 -11.36 -5.06
C ARG A 102 1.64 -11.04 -6.54
N VAL A 103 2.49 -10.07 -6.81
CA VAL A 103 3.08 -9.86 -8.13
C VAL A 103 4.08 -10.99 -8.37
N MET A 104 3.85 -11.79 -9.40
CA MET A 104 4.66 -12.97 -9.72
C MET A 104 5.79 -12.59 -10.67
N ALA A 105 6.86 -11.95 -10.13
CA ALA A 105 7.99 -11.45 -10.91
C ALA A 105 8.66 -12.50 -11.80
N GLU A 106 8.57 -13.78 -11.43
CA GLU A 106 9.09 -14.91 -12.17
C GLU A 106 8.38 -15.18 -13.52
N LEU A 107 7.20 -14.61 -13.73
CA LEU A 107 6.46 -14.73 -15.00
C LEU A 107 6.89 -13.68 -16.05
N GLY A 108 7.73 -12.71 -15.65
CA GLY A 108 8.01 -11.55 -16.47
C GLY A 108 6.97 -10.42 -16.29
N GLU A 109 7.31 -9.23 -16.78
CA GLU A 109 6.61 -7.99 -16.44
C GLU A 109 5.12 -7.99 -16.86
N SER A 110 4.85 -8.27 -18.12
CA SER A 110 3.48 -8.20 -18.67
C SER A 110 2.56 -9.26 -18.08
N GLU A 111 3.03 -10.50 -17.96
CA GLU A 111 2.23 -11.60 -17.39
C GLU A 111 2.00 -11.39 -15.90
N ALA A 112 3.01 -10.93 -15.15
CA ALA A 112 2.87 -10.63 -13.73
C ALA A 112 1.78 -9.57 -13.46
N ILE A 113 1.75 -8.48 -14.27
CA ILE A 113 0.72 -7.44 -14.20
C ILE A 113 -0.66 -8.02 -14.55
N GLN A 114 -0.74 -8.79 -15.66
CA GLN A 114 -2.01 -9.38 -16.10
C GLN A 114 -2.60 -10.27 -15.00
N VAL A 115 -1.80 -11.18 -14.46
CA VAL A 115 -2.24 -12.13 -13.42
C VAL A 115 -2.74 -11.41 -12.17
N VAL A 116 -1.98 -10.45 -11.63
CA VAL A 116 -2.38 -9.74 -10.41
C VAL A 116 -3.61 -8.85 -10.66
N THR A 117 -3.70 -8.23 -11.82
CA THR A 117 -4.85 -7.40 -12.21
C THR A 117 -6.13 -8.24 -12.34
N ASP A 118 -6.05 -9.42 -12.96
CA ASP A 118 -7.21 -10.31 -13.10
C ASP A 118 -7.66 -10.87 -11.74
N LYS A 119 -6.71 -11.20 -10.86
CA LYS A 119 -7.03 -11.55 -9.47
C LYS A 119 -7.75 -10.42 -8.75
N LEU A 120 -7.24 -9.18 -8.86
CA LEU A 120 -7.89 -8.03 -8.25
C LEU A 120 -9.30 -7.80 -8.82
N LYS A 121 -9.47 -7.86 -10.13
CA LYS A 121 -10.79 -7.75 -10.79
C LYS A 121 -11.81 -8.80 -10.33
N ARG A 122 -11.35 -9.94 -9.85
CA ARG A 122 -12.21 -11.01 -9.34
C ARG A 122 -12.75 -10.73 -7.93
N PHE A 123 -11.95 -10.08 -7.08
CA PHE A 123 -12.27 -9.90 -5.65
C PHE A 123 -12.70 -8.49 -5.30
N ALA A 124 -12.24 -7.48 -6.05
CA ALA A 124 -12.56 -6.09 -5.81
C ALA A 124 -13.88 -5.67 -6.48
N PHE A 125 -14.60 -4.76 -5.84
CA PHE A 125 -15.67 -4.01 -6.49
C PHE A 125 -15.08 -3.16 -7.63
N ARG A 126 -15.87 -2.84 -8.66
CA ARG A 126 -15.47 -1.91 -9.73
C ARG A 126 -16.32 -0.65 -9.64
N ASN A 127 -15.65 0.50 -9.77
CA ASN A 127 -16.37 1.77 -9.89
C ASN A 127 -16.94 1.96 -11.31
N GLU A 128 -17.61 3.09 -11.52
CA GLU A 128 -18.25 3.44 -12.80
C GLU A 128 -17.25 3.52 -13.97
N ASN A 129 -15.98 3.83 -13.68
CA ASN A 129 -14.88 3.88 -14.66
C ASN A 129 -14.22 2.51 -14.90
N GLY A 130 -14.77 1.43 -14.32
CA GLY A 130 -14.23 0.08 -14.44
C GLY A 130 -12.96 -0.19 -13.62
N GLN A 131 -12.50 0.76 -12.82
CA GLN A 131 -11.34 0.59 -11.93
C GLN A 131 -11.71 -0.31 -10.75
N PRO A 132 -10.83 -1.24 -10.36
CA PRO A 132 -11.02 -2.02 -9.15
C PRO A 132 -10.87 -1.13 -7.92
N VAL A 133 -11.77 -1.32 -6.97
CA VAL A 133 -11.82 -0.54 -5.74
C VAL A 133 -11.29 -1.39 -4.60
N PHE A 134 -10.09 -1.08 -4.13
CA PHE A 134 -9.57 -1.64 -2.89
C PHE A 134 -10.38 -1.13 -1.68
N ASP A 135 -10.59 -1.99 -0.70
CA ASP A 135 -11.16 -1.54 0.57
C ASP A 135 -10.12 -0.72 1.36
N LEU A 136 -8.84 -1.14 1.31
CA LEU A 136 -7.75 -0.43 1.97
C LEU A 136 -6.44 -0.55 1.19
N VAL A 137 -5.71 0.55 1.05
CA VAL A 137 -4.34 0.57 0.53
C VAL A 137 -3.40 1.15 1.58
N PHE A 138 -2.38 0.39 1.96
CA PHE A 138 -1.26 0.90 2.74
C PHE A 138 -0.19 1.45 1.81
N LEU A 139 0.32 2.63 2.14
CA LEU A 139 1.43 3.27 1.45
C LEU A 139 2.54 3.62 2.44
N GLY A 140 3.78 3.40 2.05
CA GLY A 140 4.91 4.13 2.60
C GLY A 140 5.06 5.49 1.91
N MET A 141 5.97 6.32 2.41
CA MET A 141 6.39 7.56 1.76
C MET A 141 7.92 7.65 1.75
N GLY A 142 8.50 8.04 0.62
CA GLY A 142 9.92 8.36 0.50
C GLY A 142 10.27 9.76 1.04
N GLU A 143 11.55 10.04 1.17
CA GLU A 143 12.06 11.39 1.50
C GLU A 143 11.89 12.39 0.32
N ASP A 144 11.65 11.88 -0.88
CA ASP A 144 11.29 12.60 -2.11
C ASP A 144 9.77 12.63 -2.35
N ALA A 145 8.99 12.25 -1.37
CA ALA A 145 7.52 12.16 -1.42
C ALA A 145 6.96 11.11 -2.41
N HIS A 146 7.77 10.15 -2.89
CA HIS A 146 7.21 9.03 -3.63
C HIS A 146 6.32 8.19 -2.73
N VAL A 147 5.29 7.57 -3.32
CA VAL A 147 4.40 6.58 -2.67
C VAL A 147 4.31 5.35 -3.55
N ALA A 148 4.24 4.16 -2.96
CA ALA A 148 4.42 2.90 -3.70
C ALA A 148 5.73 2.99 -4.53
N SER A 149 5.67 2.80 -5.85
CA SER A 149 6.79 3.12 -6.75
C SER A 149 6.40 4.20 -7.79
N LEU A 150 5.61 5.19 -7.37
CA LEU A 150 5.31 6.40 -8.14
C LEU A 150 6.30 7.50 -7.74
N PHE A 151 7.23 7.83 -8.62
CA PHE A 151 8.33 8.74 -8.34
C PHE A 151 8.07 10.15 -8.88
N PRO A 152 8.68 11.19 -8.28
CA PRO A 152 8.67 12.54 -8.86
C PRO A 152 9.21 12.54 -10.30
N GLY A 153 8.52 13.25 -11.20
CA GLY A 153 8.94 13.39 -12.61
C GLY A 153 8.53 12.23 -13.54
N ASP A 154 7.83 11.20 -13.04
CA ASP A 154 7.27 10.14 -13.88
C ASP A 154 6.01 10.65 -14.61
N ALA A 155 6.22 11.25 -15.79
CA ALA A 155 5.15 11.79 -16.61
C ALA A 155 4.20 10.68 -17.13
N GLU A 156 4.72 9.50 -17.45
CA GLU A 156 3.91 8.38 -17.93
C GLU A 156 2.91 7.92 -16.87
N ALA A 157 3.27 8.01 -15.59
CA ALA A 157 2.36 7.66 -14.51
C ALA A 157 1.11 8.55 -14.47
N LEU A 158 1.20 9.80 -14.98
CA LEU A 158 0.10 10.76 -14.95
C LEU A 158 -0.90 10.51 -16.07
N GLU A 159 -0.47 9.92 -17.16
CA GLU A 159 -1.28 9.63 -18.35
C GLU A 159 -1.80 8.19 -18.36
N SER A 160 -1.24 7.32 -17.50
CA SER A 160 -1.61 5.91 -17.45
C SER A 160 -2.95 5.70 -16.74
N ASP A 161 -3.82 4.90 -17.35
CA ASP A 161 -5.07 4.40 -16.76
C ASP A 161 -4.94 2.96 -16.20
N GLU A 162 -3.71 2.41 -16.23
CA GLU A 162 -3.43 1.06 -15.75
C GLU A 162 -3.62 0.92 -14.25
N VAL A 163 -4.16 -0.22 -13.84
CA VAL A 163 -4.29 -0.59 -12.42
C VAL A 163 -2.93 -0.84 -11.80
N TYR A 164 -2.11 -1.65 -12.48
CA TYR A 164 -0.71 -1.89 -12.17
C TYR A 164 0.14 -1.57 -13.39
N ARG A 165 1.28 -0.97 -13.18
CA ARG A 165 2.25 -0.62 -14.22
C ARG A 165 3.68 -0.99 -13.82
N VAL A 166 4.52 -1.22 -14.81
CA VAL A 166 5.97 -1.36 -14.60
C VAL A 166 6.60 0.02 -14.52
N VAL A 167 7.58 0.16 -13.65
CA VAL A 167 8.36 1.40 -13.49
C VAL A 167 9.83 1.09 -13.21
N THR A 168 10.71 1.99 -13.64
CA THR A 168 12.12 1.96 -13.25
C THR A 168 12.37 2.95 -12.12
N GLY A 169 12.61 2.42 -10.93
CA GLY A 169 12.95 3.23 -9.76
C GLY A 169 14.40 3.70 -9.73
N PRO A 170 14.71 4.73 -8.96
CA PRO A 170 16.03 5.35 -8.91
C PRO A 170 17.11 4.51 -8.18
N LYS A 171 16.71 3.46 -7.47
CA LYS A 171 17.61 2.60 -6.68
C LYS A 171 17.36 1.13 -6.98
N PRO A 172 18.41 0.30 -6.98
CA PRO A 172 18.25 -1.16 -7.08
C PRO A 172 17.41 -1.73 -5.93
N PRO A 173 16.63 -2.78 -6.17
CA PRO A 173 16.20 -3.26 -7.47
C PRO A 173 15.37 -2.20 -8.21
N SER A 174 15.78 -1.85 -9.42
CA SER A 174 15.19 -0.72 -10.13
C SER A 174 13.86 -1.06 -10.81
N ARG A 175 13.74 -2.29 -11.35
CA ARG A 175 12.48 -2.72 -12.00
C ARG A 175 11.44 -3.08 -10.95
N ARG A 176 10.26 -2.47 -11.08
CA ARG A 176 9.17 -2.61 -10.10
C ARG A 176 7.82 -2.64 -10.78
N VAL A 177 6.84 -3.25 -10.12
CA VAL A 177 5.43 -3.11 -10.45
C VAL A 177 4.78 -2.27 -9.36
N THR A 178 3.96 -1.30 -9.73
CA THR A 178 3.29 -0.37 -8.81
C THR A 178 1.82 -0.19 -9.17
N LEU A 179 0.97 0.07 -8.19
CA LEU A 179 -0.36 0.60 -8.44
C LEU A 179 -0.25 1.96 -9.14
N GLY A 180 -1.10 2.17 -10.14
CA GLY A 180 -1.26 3.47 -10.80
C GLY A 180 -2.12 4.45 -9.98
N TYR A 181 -2.07 5.74 -10.34
CA TYR A 181 -2.91 6.76 -9.70
C TYR A 181 -4.40 6.45 -9.78
N PRO A 182 -4.95 5.93 -10.91
CA PRO A 182 -6.38 5.58 -10.97
C PRO A 182 -6.81 4.58 -9.92
N ALA A 183 -6.02 3.52 -9.69
CA ALA A 183 -6.32 2.51 -8.67
C ALA A 183 -6.22 3.07 -7.24
N LEU A 184 -5.22 3.93 -6.97
CA LEU A 184 -5.08 4.62 -5.69
C LEU A 184 -6.22 5.61 -5.46
N SER A 185 -6.62 6.34 -6.49
CA SER A 185 -7.75 7.28 -6.43
C SER A 185 -9.08 6.57 -6.15
N ALA A 186 -9.30 5.42 -6.79
CA ALA A 186 -10.52 4.64 -6.65
C ALA A 186 -10.67 3.92 -5.30
N ALA A 187 -9.58 3.62 -4.59
CA ALA A 187 -9.61 2.87 -3.34
C ALA A 187 -10.52 3.55 -2.29
N ARG A 188 -11.22 2.79 -1.46
CA ARG A 188 -12.08 3.34 -0.39
C ARG A 188 -11.28 4.09 0.65
N GLU A 189 -10.21 3.47 1.14
CA GLU A 189 -9.29 4.08 2.09
C GLU A 189 -7.84 3.94 1.62
N VAL A 190 -7.05 5.00 1.83
CA VAL A 190 -5.60 4.98 1.66
C VAL A 190 -4.97 5.48 2.94
N TRP A 191 -4.09 4.67 3.53
CA TRP A 191 -3.36 5.01 4.74
C TRP A 191 -1.86 5.09 4.45
N VAL A 192 -1.29 6.26 4.69
CA VAL A 192 0.13 6.53 4.53
C VAL A 192 0.82 6.38 5.88
N LEU A 193 1.71 5.41 6.01
CA LEU A 193 2.52 5.21 7.21
C LEU A 193 3.91 5.80 6.97
N ALA A 194 4.19 6.96 7.53
CA ALA A 194 5.45 7.67 7.34
C ALA A 194 6.22 7.76 8.65
N SER A 195 7.38 7.09 8.74
CA SER A 195 8.22 7.07 9.92
C SER A 195 9.62 7.60 9.62
N GLY A 196 10.14 8.42 10.52
CA GLY A 196 11.46 9.03 10.47
C GLY A 196 11.45 10.50 10.06
N LYS A 197 12.13 11.32 10.86
CA LYS A 197 12.18 12.80 10.69
C LYS A 197 12.67 13.28 9.32
N GLY A 198 13.48 12.49 8.61
CA GLY A 198 13.94 12.82 7.25
C GLY A 198 12.80 12.97 6.23
N LYS A 199 11.58 12.51 6.58
CA LYS A 199 10.39 12.63 5.72
C LYS A 199 9.55 13.89 5.99
N ALA A 200 9.90 14.69 7.01
CA ALA A 200 9.09 15.83 7.43
C ALA A 200 8.93 16.87 6.31
N GLU A 201 10.01 17.16 5.58
CA GLU A 201 9.97 18.13 4.48
C GLU A 201 9.17 17.61 3.29
N ALA A 202 9.31 16.33 2.95
CA ALA A 202 8.52 15.69 1.91
C ALA A 202 7.01 15.73 2.23
N LEU A 203 6.64 15.49 3.48
CA LEU A 203 5.24 15.58 3.91
C LEU A 203 4.75 17.03 3.88
N ARG A 204 5.52 17.99 4.42
CA ARG A 204 5.17 19.42 4.38
C ARG A 204 4.93 19.90 2.95
N SER A 205 5.84 19.55 2.05
CA SER A 205 5.71 19.86 0.63
C SER A 205 4.47 19.21 0.01
N SER A 206 4.14 17.97 0.38
CA SER A 206 3.02 17.23 -0.22
C SER A 206 1.64 17.74 0.19
N ILE A 207 1.49 18.28 1.41
CA ILE A 207 0.21 18.83 1.87
C ILE A 207 0.04 20.32 1.54
N ALA A 208 1.08 20.99 1.04
CA ALA A 208 1.03 22.37 0.62
C ALA A 208 0.07 22.55 -0.57
N GLU A 209 -0.55 23.72 -0.65
CA GLU A 209 -1.42 24.09 -1.78
C GLU A 209 -0.61 24.12 -3.09
N GLY A 210 -1.20 23.59 -4.16
CA GLY A 210 -0.54 23.53 -5.48
C GLY A 210 0.59 22.50 -5.61
N SER A 211 0.83 21.67 -4.60
CA SER A 211 1.85 20.62 -4.66
C SER A 211 1.57 19.60 -5.75
N VAL A 212 2.63 19.18 -6.42
CA VAL A 212 2.61 18.18 -7.52
C VAL A 212 3.40 16.91 -7.18
N THR A 213 3.80 16.72 -5.92
CA THR A 213 4.49 15.49 -5.50
C THR A 213 3.59 14.26 -5.69
N PRO A 214 4.16 13.04 -5.81
CA PRO A 214 3.35 11.83 -5.91
C PRO A 214 2.36 11.66 -4.77
N LEU A 215 2.76 11.89 -3.53
CA LEU A 215 1.84 11.86 -2.39
C LEU A 215 0.75 12.94 -2.52
N ALA A 216 1.09 14.17 -2.92
CA ALA A 216 0.12 15.24 -3.10
C ALA A 216 -0.96 14.87 -4.12
N ARG A 217 -0.58 14.23 -5.23
CA ARG A 217 -1.52 13.76 -6.25
C ARG A 217 -2.50 12.73 -5.71
N VAL A 218 -2.01 11.77 -4.92
CA VAL A 218 -2.89 10.78 -4.24
C VAL A 218 -3.85 11.49 -3.29
N ILE A 219 -3.37 12.43 -2.47
CA ILE A 219 -4.21 13.20 -1.55
C ILE A 219 -5.27 14.02 -2.30
N GLN A 220 -4.88 14.65 -3.42
CA GLN A 220 -5.75 15.55 -4.18
C GLN A 220 -6.85 14.82 -4.96
N SER A 221 -6.59 13.58 -5.38
CA SER A 221 -7.53 12.76 -6.14
C SER A 221 -8.61 12.09 -5.30
N ARG A 222 -8.65 12.32 -3.98
CA ARG A 222 -9.48 11.60 -3.01
C ARG A 222 -10.09 12.53 -1.98
N GLU A 223 -11.23 12.14 -1.44
CA GLU A 223 -11.86 12.88 -0.33
C GLU A 223 -11.05 12.74 0.96
N LYS A 224 -10.56 11.51 1.24
CA LYS A 224 -9.88 11.19 2.50
C LYS A 224 -8.67 10.29 2.28
N THR A 225 -7.54 10.71 2.84
CA THR A 225 -6.31 9.93 2.98
C THR A 225 -5.85 10.06 4.43
N GLU A 226 -5.67 8.95 5.13
CA GLU A 226 -5.11 8.97 6.48
C GLU A 226 -3.58 9.03 6.39
N ILE A 227 -2.96 10.00 7.04
CA ILE A 227 -1.51 10.15 7.10
C ILE A 227 -1.08 10.02 8.56
N LEU A 228 -0.35 8.97 8.86
CA LEU A 228 0.11 8.63 10.20
C LEU A 228 1.63 8.76 10.27
N THR A 229 2.15 9.54 11.22
CA THR A 229 3.58 9.85 11.33
C THR A 229 4.09 9.68 12.76
N ASP A 230 5.41 9.48 12.93
CA ASP A 230 6.11 9.58 14.23
C ASP A 230 6.94 10.87 14.33
N PHE A 231 6.56 11.88 13.57
CA PHE A 231 7.17 13.21 13.57
C PHE A 231 6.11 14.28 13.28
N THR A 232 6.40 15.52 13.66
CA THR A 232 5.61 16.73 13.33
C THR A 232 6.26 17.51 12.19
N ILE A 233 5.47 18.33 11.46
CA ILE A 233 5.93 19.23 10.39
C ILE A 233 5.57 20.66 10.67
#